data_25ad7873d833b077b5a983c06ca8cb35
#
_entry.id   25ad7873d833b077b5a983c06ca8cb35
#
_cell.length_a   1.000
_cell.length_b   1.000
_cell.length_c   1.000
_cell.angle_alpha   90.00
_cell.angle_beta   90.00
_cell.angle_gamma   90.00
#
_symmetry.space_group_name_H-M   'P 1'
#
loop_
_entity.id
_entity.type
_entity.pdbx_description
1 polymer ?
#
loop_
_entity_poly.entity_id
_entity_poly.type
_entity_poly.pdbx_seq_one_letter_code
_entity_poly.pdbx_strand_id
1 'polypeptide(L)'
;VKELYLTYLNGPDVAELALTDAEILAAVEGALAAQGRRETVIEPRVHLVPESSDKGHFNVLRGFIKPLHVAGVKVVSDYVDNYKQGLPSEMALLNLFDPDNGVPLAVIDATAITDMRTGAVTALGARHLARKGSKILGHVGARGTSYWNVRLLDSIFDFDEIRVHSRRPESRDAFAARLTRDLGKPVIVTDDWESCVRGADIIVEASRLPAPTPMLLTEWIKPGALVIPYGTMSAVELSLTDIMGKMVVDDWGQCRKGLPFGALRQHVDSGRLNEENLHAELGQIVAGLKPGRERDDETILFWHRGLSTTDIALGHAMLTKARALGLGQTLRFA
;
A
#
# COMPACT_ATOMS: atom_id res chain seq x y z
N VAL A 1 -17.29 2.92 38.73
CA VAL A 1 -16.80 2.96 37.34
C VAL A 1 -16.64 1.52 36.87
N LYS A 2 -17.13 1.19 35.68
CA LYS A 2 -17.00 -0.16 35.10
C LYS A 2 -15.52 -0.39 34.77
N GLU A 3 -14.99 -1.57 35.10
CA GLU A 3 -13.65 -1.95 34.67
C GLU A 3 -13.58 -2.01 33.15
N LEU A 4 -12.53 -1.42 32.57
CA LEU A 4 -12.27 -1.37 31.15
C LEU A 4 -11.01 -2.16 30.83
N TYR A 5 -11.08 -2.93 29.76
CA TYR A 5 -9.97 -3.76 29.28
C TYR A 5 -9.77 -3.53 27.78
N LEU A 6 -8.52 -3.63 27.34
CA LEU A 6 -8.14 -3.63 25.93
C LEU A 6 -7.27 -4.84 25.58
N THR A 7 -7.22 -5.20 24.31
CA THR A 7 -6.34 -6.25 23.82
C THR A 7 -5.03 -5.63 23.33
N TYR A 8 -3.89 -6.13 23.79
CA TYR A 8 -2.58 -5.80 23.23
C TYR A 8 -2.09 -6.94 22.36
N LEU A 9 -1.72 -6.65 21.11
CA LEU A 9 -1.10 -7.58 20.16
C LEU A 9 0.28 -7.09 19.82
N ASN A 10 1.30 -7.82 20.25
CA ASN A 10 2.69 -7.57 19.88
C ASN A 10 3.05 -8.21 18.53
N GLY A 11 4.26 -7.97 18.03
CA GLY A 11 4.71 -8.51 16.75
C GLY A 11 4.64 -10.04 16.63
N PRO A 12 5.12 -10.82 17.64
CA PRO A 12 4.93 -12.26 17.67
C PRO A 12 3.46 -12.70 17.61
N ASP A 13 2.56 -12.07 18.38
CA ASP A 13 1.11 -12.38 18.31
C ASP A 13 0.57 -12.14 16.91
N VAL A 14 0.94 -11.01 16.27
CA VAL A 14 0.53 -10.67 14.89
C VAL A 14 1.05 -11.70 13.89
N ALA A 15 2.27 -12.19 14.07
CA ALA A 15 2.83 -13.24 13.20
C ALA A 15 2.10 -14.58 13.38
N GLU A 16 1.74 -14.94 14.62
CA GLU A 16 1.04 -16.18 14.95
C GLU A 16 -0.39 -16.22 14.40
N LEU A 17 -1.02 -15.04 14.16
CA LEU A 17 -2.32 -14.98 13.49
C LEU A 17 -2.31 -15.67 12.13
N ALA A 18 -1.16 -15.74 11.46
CA ALA A 18 -0.99 -16.38 10.15
C ALA A 18 -2.11 -16.01 9.17
N LEU A 19 -2.36 -14.69 8.99
CA LEU A 19 -3.38 -14.24 8.06
C LEU A 19 -3.11 -14.77 6.66
N THR A 20 -4.12 -15.35 6.05
CA THR A 20 -4.08 -15.78 4.65
C THR A 20 -4.16 -14.59 3.70
N ASP A 21 -3.68 -14.75 2.47
CA ASP A 21 -3.80 -13.73 1.43
C ASP A 21 -5.26 -13.32 1.19
N ALA A 22 -6.17 -14.30 1.26
CA ALA A 22 -7.60 -14.05 1.12
C ALA A 22 -8.18 -13.18 2.26
N GLU A 23 -7.77 -13.43 3.51
CA GLU A 23 -8.21 -12.62 4.67
C GLU A 23 -7.69 -11.18 4.56
N ILE A 24 -6.43 -11.01 4.15
CA ILE A 24 -5.81 -9.68 3.95
C ILE A 24 -6.54 -8.91 2.85
N LEU A 25 -6.73 -9.54 1.69
CA LEU A 25 -7.44 -8.94 0.56
C LEU A 25 -8.88 -8.58 0.93
N ALA A 26 -9.62 -9.49 1.57
CA ALA A 26 -11.02 -9.26 1.96
C ALA A 26 -11.17 -8.09 2.94
N ALA A 27 -10.30 -7.97 3.95
CA ALA A 27 -10.33 -6.87 4.91
C ALA A 27 -10.12 -5.51 4.23
N VAL A 28 -9.12 -5.42 3.34
CA VAL A 28 -8.80 -4.18 2.61
C VAL A 28 -9.86 -3.85 1.56
N GLU A 29 -10.38 -4.84 0.84
CA GLU A 29 -11.45 -4.68 -0.15
C GLU A 29 -12.73 -4.12 0.49
N GLY A 30 -13.10 -4.64 1.67
CA GLY A 30 -14.23 -4.14 2.45
C GLY A 30 -14.09 -2.67 2.83
N ALA A 31 -12.89 -2.24 3.24
CA ALA A 31 -12.60 -0.84 3.54
C ALA A 31 -12.67 0.06 2.30
N LEU A 32 -12.11 -0.37 1.17
CA LEU A 32 -12.17 0.37 -0.09
C LEU A 32 -13.61 0.49 -0.60
N ALA A 33 -14.40 -0.59 -0.52
CA ALA A 33 -15.81 -0.55 -0.89
C ALA A 33 -16.62 0.40 0.00
N ALA A 34 -16.37 0.40 1.31
CA ALA A 34 -16.99 1.33 2.24
C ALA A 34 -16.60 2.79 1.93
N GLN A 35 -15.33 3.04 1.58
CA GLN A 35 -14.88 4.36 1.13
C GLN A 35 -15.64 4.80 -0.13
N GLY A 36 -15.74 3.94 -1.14
CA GLY A 36 -16.48 4.24 -2.37
C GLY A 36 -17.94 4.61 -2.10
N ARG A 37 -18.58 3.96 -1.14
CA ARG A 37 -19.96 4.26 -0.70
C ARG A 37 -20.07 5.45 0.26
N ARG A 38 -18.95 6.13 0.58
CA ARG A 38 -18.89 7.23 1.55
C ARG A 38 -19.32 6.81 2.97
N GLU A 39 -18.99 5.59 3.34
CA GLU A 39 -19.26 5.01 4.67
C GLU A 39 -18.02 5.04 5.57
N THR A 40 -17.05 5.88 5.24
CA THR A 40 -15.82 6.08 6.02
C THR A 40 -15.59 7.55 6.31
N VAL A 41 -14.85 7.81 7.39
CA VAL A 41 -14.22 9.11 7.61
C VAL A 41 -12.72 8.92 7.43
N ILE A 42 -12.16 9.62 6.47
CA ILE A 42 -10.73 9.64 6.18
C ILE A 42 -10.30 11.10 6.17
N GLU A 43 -9.22 11.40 6.88
CA GLU A 43 -8.60 12.72 6.81
C GLU A 43 -7.15 12.60 6.36
N PRO A 44 -6.61 13.63 5.68
CA PRO A 44 -5.21 13.65 5.29
C PRO A 44 -4.30 13.38 6.49
N ARG A 45 -3.27 12.55 6.25
CA ARG A 45 -2.26 12.26 7.26
C ARG A 45 -1.60 13.54 7.77
N VAL A 46 -1.23 13.53 9.04
CA VAL A 46 -0.43 14.57 9.66
C VAL A 46 1.00 14.07 9.81
N HIS A 47 1.96 14.89 9.41
CA HIS A 47 3.37 14.63 9.62
C HIS A 47 3.83 15.34 10.89
N LEU A 48 4.48 14.60 11.78
CA LEU A 48 5.17 15.16 12.93
C LEU A 48 6.67 14.96 12.69
N VAL A 49 7.37 16.05 12.48
CA VAL A 49 8.83 16.07 12.27
C VAL A 49 9.46 16.68 13.51
N PRO A 50 10.18 15.91 14.35
CA PRO A 50 10.89 16.46 15.49
C PRO A 50 11.99 17.43 15.03
N GLU A 51 12.09 18.61 15.62
CA GLU A 51 13.07 19.64 15.27
C GLU A 51 14.53 19.13 15.41
N SER A 52 14.77 18.19 16.32
CA SER A 52 16.07 17.56 16.55
C SER A 52 16.41 16.45 15.56
N SER A 53 15.51 16.13 14.62
CA SER A 53 15.66 14.96 13.74
C SER A 53 15.56 15.37 12.28
N ASP A 54 16.69 15.49 11.63
CA ASP A 54 16.84 15.51 10.17
C ASP A 54 16.76 14.10 9.54
N LYS A 55 16.56 13.06 10.36
CA LYS A 55 16.72 11.64 9.97
C LYS A 55 15.41 10.88 9.85
N GLY A 56 14.28 11.44 10.30
CA GLY A 56 13.01 10.72 10.27
C GLY A 56 11.83 11.58 10.74
N HIS A 57 10.66 10.97 10.64
CA HIS A 57 9.39 11.61 10.99
C HIS A 57 8.35 10.58 11.43
N PHE A 58 7.25 11.08 11.99
CA PHE A 58 6.07 10.26 12.25
C PHE A 58 4.94 10.67 11.31
N ASN A 59 4.20 9.66 10.84
CA ASN A 59 2.92 9.86 10.16
C ASN A 59 1.81 9.45 11.13
N VAL A 60 0.82 10.33 11.31
CA VAL A 60 -0.39 10.05 12.08
C VAL A 60 -1.56 9.94 11.11
N LEU A 61 -2.17 8.76 11.07
CA LEU A 61 -3.28 8.41 10.21
C LEU A 61 -4.48 8.06 11.09
N ARG A 62 -5.66 8.60 10.78
CA ARG A 62 -6.87 8.39 11.56
C ARG A 62 -8.07 8.19 10.66
N GLY A 63 -9.03 7.44 11.13
CA GLY A 63 -10.25 7.18 10.36
C GLY A 63 -11.31 6.42 11.14
N PHE A 64 -12.47 6.29 10.50
CA PHE A 64 -13.61 5.52 10.98
C PHE A 64 -14.24 4.75 9.83
N ILE A 65 -14.68 3.52 10.08
CA ILE A 65 -15.31 2.64 9.10
C ILE A 65 -16.69 2.24 9.65
N LYS A 66 -17.75 2.82 9.05
CA LYS A 66 -19.13 2.60 9.50
C LYS A 66 -19.56 1.13 9.49
N PRO A 67 -19.35 0.34 8.40
CA PRO A 67 -19.76 -1.07 8.39
C PRO A 67 -19.04 -1.95 9.42
N LEU A 68 -17.82 -1.61 9.81
CA LEU A 68 -17.08 -2.33 10.85
C LEU A 68 -17.32 -1.76 12.25
N HIS A 69 -17.98 -0.61 12.34
CA HIS A 69 -18.24 0.11 13.59
C HIS A 69 -16.99 0.26 14.43
N VAL A 70 -15.90 0.76 13.80
CA VAL A 70 -14.58 0.92 14.44
C VAL A 70 -13.93 2.22 14.01
N ALA A 71 -13.40 2.96 14.97
CA ALA A 71 -12.51 4.08 14.76
C ALA A 71 -11.06 3.65 15.07
N GLY A 72 -10.07 4.33 14.48
CA GLY A 72 -8.68 4.01 14.78
C GLY A 72 -7.71 5.11 14.43
N VAL A 73 -6.55 5.05 15.10
CA VAL A 73 -5.41 5.93 14.88
C VAL A 73 -4.17 5.07 14.75
N LYS A 74 -3.47 5.19 13.60
CA LYS A 74 -2.14 4.61 13.42
C LYS A 74 -1.08 5.69 13.48
N VAL A 75 -0.06 5.45 14.28
CA VAL A 75 1.17 6.23 14.29
C VAL A 75 2.28 5.36 13.71
N VAL A 76 2.95 5.82 12.68
CA VAL A 76 4.10 5.13 12.07
C VAL A 76 5.31 6.04 12.05
N SER A 77 6.43 5.57 12.58
CA SER A 77 7.73 6.21 12.48
C SER A 77 8.46 5.75 11.22
N ASP A 78 9.09 6.66 10.49
CA ASP A 78 9.97 6.37 9.35
C ASP A 78 11.33 7.02 9.60
N TYR A 79 12.31 6.18 9.98
CA TYR A 79 13.68 6.56 10.29
C TYR A 79 14.64 5.72 9.46
N VAL A 80 15.03 6.24 8.31
CA VAL A 80 15.77 5.49 7.28
C VAL A 80 17.10 4.89 7.75
N ASP A 81 17.71 5.47 8.77
CA ASP A 81 19.02 5.05 9.31
C ASP A 81 18.94 4.05 10.48
N ASN A 82 17.73 3.68 10.91
CA ASN A 82 17.54 2.74 12.02
C ASN A 82 18.24 1.39 11.81
N TYR A 83 18.34 0.94 10.55
CA TYR A 83 19.04 -0.31 10.23
C TYR A 83 20.52 -0.32 10.69
N LYS A 84 21.15 0.86 10.82
CA LYS A 84 22.52 0.99 11.33
C LYS A 84 22.63 0.62 12.82
N GLN A 85 21.49 0.64 13.53
CA GLN A 85 21.36 0.30 14.93
C GLN A 85 20.65 -1.04 15.16
N GLY A 86 20.42 -1.81 14.10
CA GLY A 86 19.66 -3.07 14.16
C GLY A 86 18.16 -2.90 14.40
N LEU A 87 17.62 -1.70 14.20
CA LEU A 87 16.19 -1.41 14.35
C LEU A 87 15.49 -1.38 12.98
N PRO A 88 14.19 -1.70 12.93
CA PRO A 88 13.41 -1.50 11.71
C PRO A 88 13.38 -0.02 11.30
N SER A 89 13.42 0.24 10.00
CA SER A 89 13.31 1.62 9.49
C SER A 89 11.90 2.20 9.70
N GLU A 90 10.90 1.34 9.68
CA GLU A 90 9.51 1.71 9.98
C GLU A 90 9.01 0.86 11.16
N MET A 91 8.35 1.51 12.12
CA MET A 91 7.65 0.87 13.22
C MET A 91 6.32 1.57 13.40
N ALA A 92 5.25 0.82 13.69
CA ALA A 92 3.92 1.39 13.79
C ALA A 92 3.13 0.82 14.96
N LEU A 93 2.28 1.67 15.55
CA LEU A 93 1.22 1.27 16.47
C LEU A 93 -0.14 1.66 15.89
N LEU A 94 -1.10 0.75 16.00
CA LEU A 94 -2.50 1.00 15.69
C LEU A 94 -3.33 0.89 16.95
N ASN A 95 -4.08 1.95 17.26
CA ASN A 95 -5.06 1.96 18.32
C ASN A 95 -6.47 1.88 17.71
N LEU A 96 -7.28 0.97 18.20
CA LEU A 96 -8.69 0.81 17.80
C LEU A 96 -9.62 1.23 18.93
N PHE A 97 -10.73 1.87 18.57
CA PHE A 97 -11.70 2.43 19.52
C PHE A 97 -13.12 2.09 19.12
N ASP A 98 -13.97 1.93 20.11
CA ASP A 98 -15.42 1.92 19.95
C ASP A 98 -15.90 3.35 19.62
N PRO A 99 -16.54 3.58 18.48
CA PRO A 99 -16.94 4.93 18.07
C PRO A 99 -18.12 5.52 18.87
N ASP A 100 -18.88 4.72 19.58
CA ASP A 100 -20.05 5.19 20.34
C ASP A 100 -19.67 5.83 21.69
N ASN A 101 -18.58 5.34 22.30
CA ASN A 101 -18.23 5.73 23.67
C ASN A 101 -16.73 6.03 23.85
N GLY A 102 -15.91 5.82 22.80
CA GLY A 102 -14.48 6.08 22.82
C GLY A 102 -13.65 5.07 23.62
N VAL A 103 -14.22 3.94 24.02
CA VAL A 103 -13.49 2.90 24.76
C VAL A 103 -12.39 2.32 23.86
N PRO A 104 -11.13 2.25 24.36
CA PRO A 104 -10.06 1.60 23.61
C PRO A 104 -10.30 0.08 23.54
N LEU A 105 -10.29 -0.46 22.32
CA LEU A 105 -10.51 -1.87 22.03
C LEU A 105 -9.20 -2.66 21.94
N ALA A 106 -8.18 -2.05 21.34
CA ALA A 106 -6.89 -2.70 21.13
C ALA A 106 -5.75 -1.70 20.91
N VAL A 107 -4.54 -2.15 21.24
CA VAL A 107 -3.26 -1.60 20.80
C VAL A 107 -2.52 -2.72 20.06
N ILE A 108 -2.13 -2.48 18.81
CA ILE A 108 -1.58 -3.52 17.92
C ILE A 108 -0.23 -3.03 17.37
N ASP A 109 0.81 -3.90 17.36
CA ASP A 109 1.98 -3.68 16.52
C ASP A 109 1.54 -3.70 15.05
N ALA A 110 1.56 -2.54 14.43
CA ALA A 110 1.06 -2.32 13.08
C ALA A 110 2.18 -2.28 12.02
N THR A 111 3.40 -2.68 12.35
CA THR A 111 4.52 -2.69 11.42
C THR A 111 4.22 -3.61 10.22
N ALA A 112 3.78 -4.84 10.49
CA ALA A 112 3.37 -5.78 9.44
C ALA A 112 2.09 -5.33 8.71
N ILE A 113 1.17 -4.64 9.38
CA ILE A 113 -0.06 -4.12 8.77
C ILE A 113 0.28 -3.20 7.60
N THR A 114 1.26 -2.30 7.77
CA THR A 114 1.65 -1.34 6.73
C THR A 114 2.05 -2.06 5.44
N ASP A 115 2.84 -3.12 5.54
CA ASP A 115 3.31 -3.88 4.39
C ASP A 115 2.17 -4.66 3.73
N MET A 116 1.38 -5.40 4.51
CA MET A 116 0.27 -6.23 4.03
C MET A 116 -0.81 -5.39 3.33
N ARG A 117 -1.30 -4.30 3.98
CA ARG A 117 -2.38 -3.50 3.40
C ARG A 117 -1.94 -2.73 2.16
N THR A 118 -0.65 -2.33 2.09
CA THR A 118 -0.13 -1.67 0.89
C THR A 118 -0.09 -2.63 -0.29
N GLY A 119 0.42 -3.86 -0.08
CA GLY A 119 0.35 -4.92 -1.07
C GLY A 119 -1.09 -5.24 -1.50
N ALA A 120 -2.02 -5.28 -0.55
CA ALA A 120 -3.42 -5.53 -0.84
C ALA A 120 -4.08 -4.42 -1.69
N VAL A 121 -3.79 -3.14 -1.41
CA VAL A 121 -4.27 -2.03 -2.25
C VAL A 121 -3.71 -2.11 -3.65
N THR A 122 -2.40 -2.42 -3.82
CA THR A 122 -1.78 -2.66 -5.12
C THR A 122 -2.48 -3.80 -5.88
N ALA A 123 -2.69 -4.93 -5.22
CA ALA A 123 -3.28 -6.12 -5.83
C ALA A 123 -4.76 -5.95 -6.17
N LEU A 124 -5.54 -5.30 -5.30
CA LEU A 124 -6.94 -4.97 -5.55
C LEU A 124 -7.07 -3.92 -6.67
N GLY A 125 -6.22 -2.90 -6.69
CA GLY A 125 -6.14 -1.98 -7.81
C GLY A 125 -5.89 -2.71 -9.13
N ALA A 126 -4.92 -3.62 -9.15
CA ALA A 126 -4.61 -4.41 -10.33
C ALA A 126 -5.76 -5.34 -10.72
N ARG A 127 -6.48 -5.97 -9.78
CA ARG A 127 -7.65 -6.82 -10.04
C ARG A 127 -8.72 -6.12 -10.91
N HIS A 128 -8.92 -4.81 -10.69
CA HIS A 128 -9.90 -4.01 -11.39
C HIS A 128 -9.36 -3.27 -12.61
N LEU A 129 -8.04 -3.00 -12.66
CA LEU A 129 -7.43 -2.09 -13.62
C LEU A 129 -6.46 -2.79 -14.58
N ALA A 130 -5.94 -3.98 -14.28
CA ALA A 130 -5.10 -4.74 -15.19
C ALA A 130 -5.95 -5.56 -16.17
N ARG A 131 -5.34 -6.01 -17.27
CA ARG A 131 -5.93 -7.03 -18.12
C ARG A 131 -6.05 -8.34 -17.35
N LYS A 132 -7.17 -9.05 -17.49
CA LYS A 132 -7.39 -10.34 -16.81
C LYS A 132 -6.32 -11.38 -17.15
N GLY A 133 -5.80 -11.35 -18.36
CA GLY A 133 -4.75 -12.24 -18.86
C GLY A 133 -3.33 -11.70 -18.64
N SER A 134 -3.10 -10.77 -17.70
CA SER A 134 -1.76 -10.28 -17.37
C SER A 134 -0.87 -11.41 -16.87
N LYS A 135 0.32 -11.60 -17.51
CA LYS A 135 1.24 -12.69 -17.22
C LYS A 135 2.64 -12.24 -16.86
N ILE A 136 2.98 -10.98 -17.09
CA ILE A 136 4.32 -10.45 -16.84
C ILE A 136 4.24 -9.29 -15.84
N LEU A 137 4.89 -9.46 -14.69
CA LEU A 137 5.05 -8.43 -13.66
C LEU A 137 6.46 -7.86 -13.71
N GLY A 138 6.58 -6.52 -13.79
CA GLY A 138 7.80 -5.78 -13.54
C GLY A 138 7.70 -5.02 -12.20
N HIS A 139 8.56 -5.31 -11.24
CA HIS A 139 8.54 -4.69 -9.92
C HIS A 139 9.88 -4.02 -9.58
N VAL A 140 9.86 -2.70 -9.44
CA VAL A 140 11.02 -1.92 -9.01
C VAL A 140 10.90 -1.56 -7.54
N GLY A 141 11.91 -1.94 -6.75
CA GLY A 141 11.95 -1.83 -5.29
C GLY A 141 12.00 -3.20 -4.63
N ALA A 142 12.74 -3.34 -3.52
CA ALA A 142 12.97 -4.63 -2.86
C ALA A 142 12.85 -4.55 -1.33
N ARG A 143 12.25 -3.50 -0.79
CA ARG A 143 12.13 -3.28 0.66
C ARG A 143 10.72 -2.95 1.07
N GLY A 144 10.45 -3.05 2.38
CA GLY A 144 9.15 -2.74 2.96
C GLY A 144 8.02 -3.51 2.28
N THR A 145 7.09 -2.78 1.71
CA THR A 145 5.87 -3.30 1.11
C THR A 145 6.07 -4.18 -0.13
N SER A 146 7.26 -4.19 -0.75
CA SER A 146 7.53 -4.87 -2.04
C SER A 146 7.20 -6.36 -2.03
N TYR A 147 7.51 -7.06 -0.92
CA TYR A 147 7.21 -8.48 -0.78
C TYR A 147 5.70 -8.76 -0.91
N TRP A 148 4.88 -7.99 -0.19
CA TRP A 148 3.44 -8.17 -0.21
C TRP A 148 2.79 -7.73 -1.53
N ASN A 149 3.39 -6.76 -2.24
CA ASN A 149 2.95 -6.44 -3.59
C ASN A 149 3.06 -7.64 -4.52
N VAL A 150 4.26 -8.21 -4.62
CA VAL A 150 4.50 -9.32 -5.54
C VAL A 150 3.67 -10.53 -5.14
N ARG A 151 3.65 -10.90 -3.85
CA ARG A 151 2.90 -12.03 -3.33
C ARG A 151 1.41 -11.93 -3.62
N LEU A 152 0.78 -10.80 -3.26
CA LEU A 152 -0.67 -10.65 -3.43
C LEU A 152 -1.07 -10.43 -4.89
N LEU A 153 -0.23 -9.81 -5.71
CA LEU A 153 -0.43 -9.74 -7.16
C LEU A 153 -0.36 -11.14 -7.78
N ASP A 154 0.63 -11.95 -7.42
CA ASP A 154 0.79 -13.30 -7.95
C ASP A 154 -0.37 -14.21 -7.52
N SER A 155 -0.90 -14.05 -6.31
CA SER A 155 -2.09 -14.81 -5.86
C SER A 155 -3.36 -14.52 -6.69
N ILE A 156 -3.41 -13.39 -7.40
CA ILE A 156 -4.54 -12.99 -8.26
C ILE A 156 -4.31 -13.36 -9.72
N PHE A 157 -3.09 -13.15 -10.25
CA PHE A 157 -2.79 -13.24 -11.69
C PHE A 157 -2.07 -14.52 -12.09
N ASP A 158 -1.43 -15.19 -11.15
CA ASP A 158 -0.58 -16.37 -11.42
C ASP A 158 0.38 -16.09 -12.58
N PHE A 159 1.37 -15.22 -12.33
CA PHE A 159 2.28 -14.74 -13.35
C PHE A 159 3.17 -15.86 -13.91
N ASP A 160 3.37 -15.84 -15.23
CA ASP A 160 4.36 -16.69 -15.90
C ASP A 160 5.77 -16.12 -15.72
N GLU A 161 5.88 -14.78 -15.55
CA GLU A 161 7.16 -14.11 -15.42
C GLU A 161 7.07 -12.96 -14.39
N ILE A 162 7.96 -13.01 -13.39
CA ILE A 162 8.11 -11.96 -12.36
C ILE A 162 9.52 -11.44 -12.46
N ARG A 163 9.68 -10.16 -12.83
CA ARG A 163 10.94 -9.44 -12.89
C ARG A 163 11.05 -8.48 -11.73
N VAL A 164 12.22 -8.44 -11.09
CA VAL A 164 12.48 -7.53 -9.98
C VAL A 164 13.79 -6.77 -10.18
N HIS A 165 13.75 -5.49 -9.83
CA HIS A 165 14.94 -4.63 -9.82
C HIS A 165 15.04 -3.85 -8.51
N SER A 166 16.28 -3.64 -8.04
CA SER A 166 16.59 -2.69 -6.98
C SER A 166 18.05 -2.25 -7.09
N ARG A 167 18.32 -1.00 -6.75
CA ARG A 167 19.65 -0.40 -6.84
C ARG A 167 20.74 -1.17 -6.05
N ARG A 168 20.38 -1.78 -4.91
CA ARG A 168 21.34 -2.51 -4.07
C ARG A 168 21.27 -4.00 -4.40
N PRO A 169 22.33 -4.60 -4.98
CA PRO A 169 22.34 -6.00 -5.38
C PRO A 169 21.96 -6.95 -4.23
N GLU A 170 22.51 -6.75 -3.03
CA GLU A 170 22.27 -7.63 -1.90
C GLU A 170 20.79 -7.65 -1.49
N SER A 171 20.14 -6.48 -1.51
CA SER A 171 18.70 -6.36 -1.19
C SER A 171 17.83 -6.97 -2.29
N ARG A 172 18.23 -6.77 -3.55
CA ARG A 172 17.56 -7.29 -4.73
C ARG A 172 17.59 -8.82 -4.76
N ASP A 173 18.78 -9.38 -4.58
CA ASP A 173 19.01 -10.82 -4.67
C ASP A 173 18.36 -11.57 -3.49
N ALA A 174 18.44 -11.02 -2.27
CA ALA A 174 17.73 -11.55 -1.11
C ALA A 174 16.20 -11.51 -1.30
N PHE A 175 15.69 -10.44 -1.90
CA PHE A 175 14.26 -10.28 -2.21
C PHE A 175 13.78 -11.30 -3.23
N ALA A 176 14.52 -11.48 -4.34
CA ALA A 176 14.21 -12.48 -5.36
C ALA A 176 14.26 -13.91 -4.81
N ALA A 177 15.29 -14.24 -4.02
CA ALA A 177 15.43 -15.54 -3.39
C ALA A 177 14.27 -15.85 -2.44
N ARG A 178 13.86 -14.87 -1.63
CA ARG A 178 12.69 -15.03 -0.74
C ARG A 178 11.41 -15.29 -1.52
N LEU A 179 11.14 -14.49 -2.55
CA LEU A 179 9.95 -14.66 -3.39
C LEU A 179 9.95 -16.01 -4.12
N THR A 180 11.08 -16.40 -4.72
CA THR A 180 11.21 -17.69 -5.40
C THR A 180 10.85 -18.86 -4.48
N ARG A 181 11.34 -18.83 -3.24
CA ARG A 181 11.03 -19.85 -2.24
C ARG A 181 9.55 -19.84 -1.86
N ASP A 182 8.99 -18.66 -1.58
CA ASP A 182 7.66 -18.52 -0.99
C ASP A 182 6.53 -18.67 -2.04
N LEU A 183 6.81 -18.35 -3.32
CA LEU A 183 5.87 -18.52 -4.44
C LEU A 183 6.03 -19.86 -5.16
N GLY A 184 7.14 -20.55 -4.96
CA GLY A 184 7.43 -21.82 -5.65
C GLY A 184 7.70 -21.68 -7.15
N LYS A 185 8.03 -20.46 -7.62
CA LYS A 185 8.34 -20.17 -9.03
C LYS A 185 9.54 -19.23 -9.14
N PRO A 186 10.30 -19.25 -10.25
CA PRO A 186 11.47 -18.41 -10.42
C PRO A 186 11.10 -16.92 -10.48
N VAL A 187 11.88 -16.10 -9.79
CA VAL A 187 11.80 -14.63 -9.86
C VAL A 187 13.08 -14.12 -10.50
N ILE A 188 12.94 -13.37 -11.59
CA ILE A 188 14.03 -12.92 -12.44
C ILE A 188 14.58 -11.60 -11.89
N VAL A 189 15.85 -11.60 -11.56
CA VAL A 189 16.60 -10.38 -11.21
C VAL A 189 17.04 -9.68 -12.50
N THR A 190 16.79 -8.37 -12.60
CA THR A 190 17.20 -7.55 -13.75
C THR A 190 18.26 -6.54 -13.34
N ASP A 191 19.11 -6.15 -14.30
CA ASP A 191 20.23 -5.25 -14.05
C ASP A 191 19.83 -3.77 -14.03
N ASP A 192 18.78 -3.42 -14.74
CA ASP A 192 18.26 -2.06 -14.85
C ASP A 192 16.73 -1.96 -14.85
N TRP A 193 16.23 -0.74 -14.84
CA TRP A 193 14.79 -0.47 -14.86
C TRP A 193 14.13 -0.89 -16.17
N GLU A 194 14.80 -0.63 -17.31
CA GLU A 194 14.24 -0.94 -18.61
C GLU A 194 13.97 -2.43 -18.76
N SER A 195 14.95 -3.29 -18.49
CA SER A 195 14.79 -4.74 -18.57
C SER A 195 13.76 -5.28 -17.56
N CYS A 196 13.57 -4.58 -16.44
CA CYS A 196 12.52 -4.93 -15.48
C CYS A 196 11.12 -4.65 -16.02
N VAL A 197 10.91 -3.51 -16.67
CA VAL A 197 9.55 -3.01 -16.97
C VAL A 197 9.12 -3.12 -18.42
N ARG A 198 10.07 -3.12 -19.39
CA ARG A 198 9.74 -3.16 -20.82
C ARG A 198 9.00 -4.46 -21.16
N GLY A 199 7.79 -4.31 -21.73
CA GLY A 199 6.92 -5.43 -22.08
C GLY A 199 6.15 -6.04 -20.92
N ALA A 200 6.26 -5.55 -19.69
CA ALA A 200 5.44 -6.01 -18.58
C ALA A 200 3.95 -5.63 -18.75
N ASP A 201 3.05 -6.47 -18.25
CA ASP A 201 1.61 -6.21 -18.22
C ASP A 201 1.22 -5.32 -17.05
N ILE A 202 1.87 -5.56 -15.92
CA ILE A 202 1.72 -4.78 -14.69
C ILE A 202 3.11 -4.31 -14.28
N ILE A 203 3.23 -3.01 -14.00
CA ILE A 203 4.46 -2.37 -13.58
C ILE A 203 4.22 -1.72 -12.22
N VAL A 204 5.01 -2.12 -11.22
CA VAL A 204 4.97 -1.52 -9.89
C VAL A 204 6.28 -0.77 -9.64
N GLU A 205 6.18 0.53 -9.36
CA GLU A 205 7.31 1.37 -8.97
C GLU A 205 7.19 1.71 -7.47
N ALA A 206 8.07 1.12 -6.66
CA ALA A 206 8.10 1.20 -5.20
C ALA A 206 9.48 1.65 -4.69
N SER A 207 10.17 2.48 -5.46
CA SER A 207 11.52 2.93 -5.11
C SER A 207 11.53 4.00 -4.02
N ARG A 208 12.66 4.11 -3.33
CA ARG A 208 12.96 5.22 -2.42
C ARG A 208 14.11 6.04 -3.00
N LEU A 209 13.77 7.08 -3.74
CA LEU A 209 14.73 8.03 -4.28
C LEU A 209 14.96 9.16 -3.27
N PRO A 210 16.18 9.73 -3.21
CA PRO A 210 16.49 10.88 -2.35
C PRO A 210 15.88 12.19 -2.88
N ALA A 211 15.65 12.27 -4.18
CA ALA A 211 15.06 13.41 -4.88
C ALA A 211 14.28 12.91 -6.10
N PRO A 212 13.34 13.72 -6.64
CA PRO A 212 12.66 13.39 -7.89
C PRO A 212 13.67 13.18 -9.03
N THR A 213 13.59 12.02 -9.66
CA THR A 213 14.49 11.63 -10.75
C THR A 213 13.73 10.73 -11.71
N PRO A 214 13.54 11.10 -12.99
CA PRO A 214 12.83 10.29 -13.96
C PRO A 214 13.63 9.04 -14.32
N MET A 215 13.29 7.92 -13.72
CA MET A 215 13.92 6.60 -13.91
C MET A 215 13.05 5.65 -14.72
N LEU A 216 11.72 5.79 -14.63
CA LEU A 216 10.75 5.04 -15.43
C LEU A 216 10.34 5.88 -16.63
N LEU A 217 10.79 5.48 -17.82
CA LEU A 217 10.55 6.20 -19.06
C LEU A 217 9.22 5.78 -19.71
N THR A 218 8.52 6.75 -20.26
CA THR A 218 7.21 6.56 -20.91
C THR A 218 7.30 5.60 -22.10
N GLU A 219 8.37 5.65 -22.86
CA GLU A 219 8.59 4.79 -24.04
C GLU A 219 8.76 3.29 -23.73
N TRP A 220 8.99 2.94 -22.45
CA TRP A 220 9.08 1.53 -22.04
C TRP A 220 7.73 0.90 -21.78
N ILE A 221 6.68 1.71 -21.67
CA ILE A 221 5.33 1.26 -21.33
C ILE A 221 4.61 0.79 -22.57
N LYS A 222 4.24 -0.48 -22.60
CA LYS A 222 3.46 -1.01 -23.71
C LYS A 222 1.99 -0.60 -23.64
N PRO A 223 1.30 -0.46 -24.78
CA PRO A 223 -0.15 -0.26 -24.78
C PRO A 223 -0.88 -1.34 -23.97
N GLY A 224 -1.88 -0.94 -23.21
CA GLY A 224 -2.67 -1.85 -22.37
C GLY A 224 -2.04 -2.22 -21.04
N ALA A 225 -0.83 -1.74 -20.71
CA ALA A 225 -0.22 -1.97 -19.41
C ALA A 225 -0.94 -1.23 -18.27
N LEU A 226 -0.81 -1.77 -17.06
CA LEU A 226 -1.14 -1.07 -15.82
C LEU A 226 0.15 -0.60 -15.15
N VAL A 227 0.24 0.69 -14.83
CA VAL A 227 1.39 1.28 -14.14
C VAL A 227 0.96 1.74 -12.75
N ILE A 228 1.65 1.25 -11.72
CA ILE A 228 1.35 1.53 -10.30
C ILE A 228 2.59 2.15 -9.64
N PRO A 229 2.81 3.46 -9.80
CA PRO A 229 3.89 4.16 -9.15
C PRO A 229 3.43 4.61 -7.76
N TYR A 230 4.10 4.15 -6.70
CA TYR A 230 3.86 4.64 -5.34
C TYR A 230 5.13 4.88 -4.54
N GLY A 231 6.25 4.99 -5.22
CA GLY A 231 7.53 5.34 -4.63
C GLY A 231 7.51 6.65 -3.82
N THR A 232 8.52 6.84 -3.01
CA THR A 232 8.57 7.99 -2.07
C THR A 232 8.68 9.33 -2.80
N MET A 233 9.42 9.36 -3.90
CA MET A 233 9.62 10.53 -4.76
C MET A 233 9.20 10.20 -6.19
N SER A 234 8.98 11.23 -7.01
CA SER A 234 8.70 11.05 -8.44
C SER A 234 9.87 10.36 -9.13
N ALA A 235 9.62 9.14 -9.58
CA ALA A 235 10.55 8.31 -10.34
C ALA A 235 10.12 8.15 -11.81
N VAL A 236 8.98 8.72 -12.20
CA VAL A 236 8.38 8.56 -13.52
C VAL A 236 8.48 9.85 -14.32
N GLU A 237 8.61 9.73 -15.63
CA GLU A 237 8.60 10.90 -16.52
C GLU A 237 7.26 11.63 -16.47
N LEU A 238 7.29 12.96 -16.65
CA LEU A 238 6.08 13.78 -16.71
C LEU A 238 5.18 13.41 -17.89
N SER A 239 5.73 12.95 -18.99
CA SER A 239 5.01 12.46 -20.15
C SER A 239 4.22 11.17 -19.91
N LEU A 240 4.44 10.48 -18.79
CA LEU A 240 3.72 9.23 -18.49
C LEU A 240 2.20 9.41 -18.55
N THR A 241 1.69 10.54 -18.07
CA THR A 241 0.25 10.83 -18.10
C THR A 241 -0.32 11.04 -19.50
N ASP A 242 0.51 11.36 -20.50
CA ASP A 242 0.07 11.64 -21.87
C ASP A 242 -0.39 10.37 -22.61
N ILE A 243 0.06 9.19 -22.15
CA ILE A 243 -0.32 7.89 -22.75
C ILE A 243 -1.41 7.16 -21.95
N MET A 244 -1.92 7.74 -20.87
CA MET A 244 -2.89 7.08 -20.00
C MET A 244 -4.32 7.28 -20.50
N GLY A 245 -5.03 6.17 -20.72
CA GLY A 245 -6.46 6.20 -20.99
C GLY A 245 -7.31 6.46 -19.75
N LYS A 246 -6.81 6.02 -18.59
CA LYS A 246 -7.43 6.28 -17.28
C LYS A 246 -6.37 6.53 -16.23
N MET A 247 -6.64 7.48 -15.34
CA MET A 247 -5.85 7.74 -14.13
C MET A 247 -6.72 7.52 -12.90
N VAL A 248 -6.26 6.68 -12.00
CA VAL A 248 -6.97 6.28 -10.78
C VAL A 248 -6.08 6.53 -9.57
N VAL A 249 -6.66 6.95 -8.46
CA VAL A 249 -5.97 7.10 -7.17
C VAL A 249 -6.68 6.35 -6.07
N ASP A 250 -6.03 6.14 -4.92
CA ASP A 250 -6.70 5.60 -3.74
C ASP A 250 -7.64 6.63 -3.08
N ASP A 251 -7.18 7.89 -2.94
CA ASP A 251 -7.95 9.02 -2.41
C ASP A 251 -7.35 10.33 -2.93
N TRP A 252 -8.15 11.14 -3.61
CA TRP A 252 -7.66 12.40 -4.19
C TRP A 252 -7.27 13.42 -3.11
N GLY A 253 -7.99 13.42 -2.01
CA GLY A 253 -7.68 14.30 -0.87
C GLY A 253 -6.27 14.04 -0.29
N GLN A 254 -5.83 12.77 -0.25
CA GLN A 254 -4.47 12.38 0.14
C GLN A 254 -3.45 12.71 -0.94
N CYS A 255 -3.79 12.48 -2.21
CA CYS A 255 -2.88 12.66 -3.34
C CYS A 255 -2.56 14.11 -3.63
N ARG A 256 -3.55 15.00 -3.57
CA ARG A 256 -3.38 16.45 -3.86
C ARG A 256 -2.72 17.25 -2.75
N LYS A 257 -2.72 16.74 -1.52
CA LYS A 257 -2.17 17.43 -0.34
C LYS A 257 -0.87 16.80 0.13
N GLY A 258 -0.09 17.55 0.88
CA GLY A 258 1.09 17.09 1.59
C GLY A 258 2.39 17.72 1.10
N LEU A 259 3.47 17.33 1.77
CA LEU A 259 4.84 17.73 1.43
C LEU A 259 5.23 17.16 0.04
N PRO A 260 6.38 17.56 -0.54
CA PRO A 260 6.81 17.18 -1.90
C PRO A 260 7.08 15.69 -2.08
N PHE A 261 6.48 14.83 -1.25
CA PHE A 261 6.59 13.38 -1.34
C PHE A 261 5.45 12.77 -2.17
N GLY A 262 5.78 11.75 -2.92
CA GLY A 262 4.85 10.93 -3.69
C GLY A 262 5.24 10.80 -5.15
N ALA A 263 5.04 9.61 -5.69
CA ALA A 263 5.47 9.22 -7.03
C ALA A 263 4.97 10.15 -8.15
N LEU A 264 3.75 10.74 -7.99
CA LEU A 264 3.18 11.64 -8.98
C LEU A 264 3.05 13.09 -8.49
N ARG A 265 3.80 13.48 -7.48
CA ARG A 265 3.73 14.85 -6.95
C ARG A 265 4.00 15.90 -8.02
N GLN A 266 5.02 15.70 -8.86
CA GLN A 266 5.34 16.62 -9.95
C GLN A 266 4.23 16.71 -11.01
N HIS A 267 3.47 15.62 -11.25
CA HIS A 267 2.33 15.62 -12.16
C HIS A 267 1.16 16.42 -11.60
N VAL A 268 0.93 16.35 -10.28
CA VAL A 268 -0.08 17.18 -9.60
C VAL A 268 0.34 18.65 -9.64
N ASP A 269 1.57 18.98 -9.27
CA ASP A 269 2.07 20.35 -9.22
C ASP A 269 2.10 21.03 -10.60
N SER A 270 2.34 20.26 -11.66
CA SER A 270 2.31 20.75 -13.06
C SER A 270 0.91 20.73 -13.70
N GLY A 271 -0.13 20.28 -12.98
CA GLY A 271 -1.49 20.17 -13.50
C GLY A 271 -1.74 19.02 -14.47
N ARG A 272 -0.74 18.12 -14.70
CA ARG A 272 -0.91 16.94 -15.57
C ARG A 272 -1.78 15.86 -14.94
N LEU A 273 -1.89 15.82 -13.61
CA LEU A 273 -2.86 15.02 -12.88
C LEU A 273 -3.66 15.97 -11.97
N ASN A 274 -4.95 16.07 -12.20
CA ASN A 274 -5.86 16.94 -11.49
C ASN A 274 -7.26 16.29 -11.39
N GLU A 275 -8.18 16.96 -10.72
CA GLU A 275 -9.54 16.44 -10.47
C GLU A 275 -10.36 16.28 -11.77
N GLU A 276 -10.08 17.08 -12.80
CA GLU A 276 -10.84 17.04 -14.07
C GLU A 276 -10.46 15.83 -14.94
N ASN A 277 -9.17 15.43 -14.90
CA ASN A 277 -8.68 14.29 -15.67
C ASN A 277 -8.56 12.99 -14.86
N LEU A 278 -8.90 13.04 -13.56
CA LEU A 278 -8.99 11.86 -12.72
C LEU A 278 -10.22 11.03 -13.11
N HIS A 279 -9.99 9.75 -13.49
CA HIS A 279 -11.11 8.86 -13.83
C HIS A 279 -11.94 8.49 -12.60
N ALA A 280 -11.29 8.04 -11.52
CA ALA A 280 -11.94 7.58 -10.30
C ALA A 280 -10.98 7.48 -9.12
N GLU A 281 -11.53 7.41 -7.92
CA GLU A 281 -10.89 6.80 -6.78
C GLU A 281 -11.12 5.29 -6.77
N LEU A 282 -10.13 4.50 -6.32
CA LEU A 282 -10.22 3.04 -6.33
C LEU A 282 -11.44 2.53 -5.57
N GLY A 283 -11.79 3.16 -4.45
CA GLY A 283 -12.97 2.81 -3.67
C GLY A 283 -14.28 2.87 -4.48
N GLN A 284 -14.41 3.82 -5.42
CA GLN A 284 -15.59 3.92 -6.29
C GLN A 284 -15.66 2.74 -7.27
N ILE A 285 -14.51 2.28 -7.74
CA ILE A 285 -14.42 1.14 -8.66
C ILE A 285 -14.72 -0.16 -7.90
N VAL A 286 -14.13 -0.36 -6.73
CA VAL A 286 -14.37 -1.54 -5.87
C VAL A 286 -15.84 -1.62 -5.44
N ALA A 287 -16.49 -0.48 -5.19
CA ALA A 287 -17.92 -0.42 -4.86
C ALA A 287 -18.86 -0.57 -6.09
N GLY A 288 -18.31 -0.71 -7.30
CA GLY A 288 -19.10 -0.83 -8.55
C GLY A 288 -19.78 0.46 -9.01
N LEU A 289 -19.36 1.62 -8.49
CA LEU A 289 -19.92 2.93 -8.82
C LEU A 289 -19.26 3.56 -10.05
N LYS A 290 -18.06 3.16 -10.38
CA LYS A 290 -17.31 3.56 -11.57
C LYS A 290 -16.71 2.31 -12.22
N PRO A 291 -16.59 2.27 -13.56
CA PRO A 291 -15.94 1.15 -14.24
C PRO A 291 -14.42 1.15 -13.95
N GLY A 292 -13.84 -0.03 -13.84
CA GLY A 292 -12.42 -0.22 -13.91
C GLY A 292 -11.90 -0.24 -15.34
N ARG A 293 -11.13 -1.27 -15.72
CA ARG A 293 -10.75 -1.50 -17.13
C ARG A 293 -11.95 -1.94 -17.94
N GLU A 294 -12.15 -1.33 -19.11
CA GLU A 294 -13.22 -1.66 -20.04
C GLU A 294 -12.70 -2.26 -21.34
N ARG A 295 -11.46 -1.92 -21.75
CA ARG A 295 -10.83 -2.43 -22.97
C ARG A 295 -9.39 -2.88 -22.70
N ASP A 296 -8.93 -3.85 -23.47
CA ASP A 296 -7.57 -4.42 -23.31
C ASP A 296 -6.46 -3.46 -23.78
N ASP A 297 -6.77 -2.50 -24.63
CA ASP A 297 -5.83 -1.50 -25.15
C ASP A 297 -5.64 -0.29 -24.22
N GLU A 298 -6.46 -0.14 -23.17
CA GLU A 298 -6.32 0.97 -22.22
C GLU A 298 -5.02 0.84 -21.43
N THR A 299 -4.12 1.82 -21.54
CA THR A 299 -3.02 2.00 -20.61
C THR A 299 -3.52 2.77 -19.42
N ILE A 300 -3.35 2.21 -18.21
CA ILE A 300 -3.96 2.75 -16.99
C ILE A 300 -2.88 3.06 -15.94
N LEU A 301 -3.05 4.22 -15.29
CA LEU A 301 -2.23 4.65 -14.17
C LEU A 301 -3.03 4.47 -12.87
N PHE A 302 -2.43 3.81 -11.88
CA PHE A 302 -3.00 3.73 -10.54
C PHE A 302 -1.97 4.22 -9.50
N TRP A 303 -2.24 5.33 -8.85
CA TRP A 303 -1.40 5.87 -7.80
C TRP A 303 -2.08 5.78 -6.45
N HIS A 304 -1.40 5.18 -5.48
CA HIS A 304 -1.88 5.12 -4.10
C HIS A 304 -0.84 5.62 -3.10
N ARG A 305 -1.30 6.21 -2.02
CA ARG A 305 -0.48 6.73 -0.93
C ARG A 305 -0.72 6.02 0.40
N GLY A 306 -1.73 5.18 0.43
CA GLY A 306 -2.16 4.45 1.63
C GLY A 306 -3.15 5.24 2.48
N LEU A 307 -4.13 4.52 2.99
CA LEU A 307 -5.28 5.04 3.70
C LEU A 307 -5.34 4.49 5.12
N SER A 308 -5.72 5.35 6.07
CA SER A 308 -5.98 4.94 7.46
C SER A 308 -7.02 3.82 7.56
N THR A 309 -8.05 3.86 6.72
CA THR A 309 -9.13 2.88 6.73
C THR A 309 -8.65 1.48 6.37
N THR A 310 -7.68 1.34 5.46
CA THR A 310 -7.11 0.03 5.14
C THR A 310 -6.26 -0.53 6.29
N ASP A 311 -5.57 0.34 7.04
CA ASP A 311 -4.85 -0.05 8.27
C ASP A 311 -5.83 -0.49 9.36
N ILE A 312 -6.90 0.30 9.57
CA ILE A 312 -7.94 0.03 10.59
C ILE A 312 -8.68 -1.26 10.28
N ALA A 313 -9.08 -1.49 9.02
CA ALA A 313 -9.80 -2.69 8.63
C ALA A 313 -8.96 -3.96 8.83
N LEU A 314 -7.69 -3.92 8.43
CA LEU A 314 -6.80 -5.07 8.63
C LEU A 314 -6.50 -5.30 10.12
N GLY A 315 -6.29 -4.23 10.91
CA GLY A 315 -6.12 -4.34 12.36
C GLY A 315 -7.37 -4.86 13.06
N HIS A 316 -8.57 -4.47 12.61
CA HIS A 316 -9.83 -5.01 13.11
C HIS A 316 -9.98 -6.51 12.80
N ALA A 317 -9.62 -6.94 11.59
CA ALA A 317 -9.59 -8.36 11.23
C ALA A 317 -8.58 -9.16 12.09
N MET A 318 -7.39 -8.60 12.35
CA MET A 318 -6.40 -9.17 13.26
C MET A 318 -6.96 -9.30 14.68
N LEU A 319 -7.56 -8.26 15.23
CA LEU A 319 -8.17 -8.29 16.56
C LEU A 319 -9.27 -9.35 16.67
N THR A 320 -10.11 -9.44 15.65
CA THR A 320 -11.20 -10.43 15.60
C THR A 320 -10.63 -11.85 15.59
N LYS A 321 -9.62 -12.12 14.76
CA LYS A 321 -8.96 -13.43 14.68
C LYS A 321 -8.20 -13.76 15.97
N ALA A 322 -7.50 -12.78 16.55
CA ALA A 322 -6.77 -12.95 17.81
C ALA A 322 -7.73 -13.37 18.96
N ARG A 323 -8.86 -12.70 19.08
CA ARG A 323 -9.89 -13.06 20.08
C ARG A 323 -10.44 -14.47 19.89
N ALA A 324 -10.65 -14.88 18.63
CA ALA A 324 -11.12 -16.24 18.32
C ALA A 324 -10.08 -17.32 18.66
N LEU A 325 -8.79 -16.99 18.54
CA LEU A 325 -7.67 -17.89 18.83
C LEU A 325 -7.15 -17.80 20.27
N GLY A 326 -7.62 -16.83 21.07
CA GLY A 326 -7.13 -16.57 22.42
C GLY A 326 -5.71 -15.99 22.46
N LEU A 327 -5.29 -15.29 21.37
CA LEU A 327 -3.99 -14.63 21.25
C LEU A 327 -4.02 -13.21 21.79
N GLY A 328 -2.85 -12.72 22.18
CA GLY A 328 -2.66 -11.38 22.72
C GLY A 328 -2.85 -11.30 24.23
N GLN A 329 -2.62 -10.13 24.79
CA GLN A 329 -2.73 -9.85 26.21
C GLN A 329 -3.93 -8.96 26.50
N THR A 330 -4.74 -9.35 27.48
CA THR A 330 -5.80 -8.48 28.00
C THR A 330 -5.21 -7.58 29.08
N LEU A 331 -5.20 -6.28 28.80
CA LEU A 331 -4.69 -5.27 29.72
C LEU A 331 -5.85 -4.49 30.35
N ARG A 332 -5.78 -4.27 31.65
CA ARG A 332 -6.72 -3.39 32.34
C ARG A 332 -6.38 -1.94 31.99
N PHE A 333 -7.37 -1.20 31.50
CA PHE A 333 -7.25 0.21 31.16
C PHE A 333 -7.70 1.10 32.31
N ALA A 334 -8.82 0.78 32.97
CA ALA A 334 -9.37 1.50 34.10
C ALA A 334 -10.11 0.55 35.07
#